data_f08a731271d056be4f431c8c20784090
#
_entry.id   f08a731271d056be4f431c8c20784090
#
_cell.length_a   1.000
_cell.length_b   1.000
_cell.length_c   1.000
_cell.angle_alpha   90.00
_cell.angle_beta   90.00
_cell.angle_gamma   90.00
#
_symmetry.space_group_name_H-M   'P 1'
#
loop_
_entity.id
_entity.type
_entity.pdbx_description
1 polymer ?
#
loop_
_entity_poly.entity_id
_entity_poly.type
_entity_poly.pdbx_seq_one_letter_code
_entity_poly.pdbx_strand_id
1 'polypeptide(L)'
;MKPYVHCHPNDVYSGNVSATSIEIAVAIAAAYKCTMRGGDLEGAYLVTRVNEAYPIFIKTPEGYSIPEGMCIQSLGNVYGNPTSGQNFSLKLDKCVKECKYTNTPWDPKLFHKWKEERIIILIVHSDDFRWFGDKRDLNEWDALIKNFNKHKHKVTDCSDKEFVRIRITCDENYNYFMDQTRMVEEIIDGFGMKNAKDESLPYPTKPVYQN
;
A
#
# COMPACT_ATOMS: atom_id res chain seq x y z
N MET A 1 15.90 -22.35 -12.12
CA MET A 1 17.04 -21.42 -12.06
C MET A 1 16.45 -20.03 -11.82
N LYS A 2 16.67 -19.39 -10.67
CA LYS A 2 16.20 -18.01 -10.46
C LYS A 2 17.00 -17.10 -11.39
N PRO A 3 16.39 -16.14 -12.11
CA PRO A 3 17.15 -15.22 -12.94
C PRO A 3 18.10 -14.43 -12.04
N TYR A 4 19.38 -14.44 -12.37
CA TYR A 4 20.37 -13.58 -11.72
C TYR A 4 20.13 -12.17 -12.25
N VAL A 5 19.39 -11.37 -11.48
CA VAL A 5 19.25 -9.95 -11.73
C VAL A 5 20.29 -9.27 -10.84
N HIS A 6 21.35 -8.74 -11.44
CA HIS A 6 22.25 -7.84 -10.75
C HIS A 6 21.53 -6.50 -10.53
N CYS A 7 20.80 -6.38 -9.41
CA CYS A 7 20.30 -5.08 -8.96
C CYS A 7 21.03 -4.70 -7.67
N HIS A 8 21.31 -3.43 -7.50
CA HIS A 8 21.85 -2.93 -6.25
C HIS A 8 20.82 -3.16 -5.13
N PRO A 9 21.23 -3.57 -3.90
CA PRO A 9 20.28 -3.80 -2.80
C PRO A 9 19.32 -2.62 -2.55
N ASN A 10 19.79 -1.39 -2.79
CA ASN A 10 18.97 -0.18 -2.67
C ASN A 10 17.91 -0.03 -3.77
N ASP A 11 18.02 -0.78 -4.88
CA ASP A 11 17.11 -0.70 -6.02
C ASP A 11 15.86 -1.59 -5.86
N VAL A 12 15.77 -2.34 -4.77
CA VAL A 12 14.63 -3.24 -4.47
C VAL A 12 13.72 -2.70 -3.36
N TYR A 13 14.15 -1.64 -2.67
CA TYR A 13 13.37 -1.10 -1.56
C TYR A 13 12.15 -0.33 -2.05
N SER A 14 10.99 -0.75 -1.57
CA SER A 14 9.71 -0.03 -1.72
C SER A 14 9.16 0.22 -0.33
N GLY A 15 9.17 1.49 0.10
CA GLY A 15 8.62 1.87 1.40
C GLY A 15 7.09 1.68 1.42
N ASN A 16 6.58 1.23 2.55
CA ASN A 16 5.17 1.21 2.89
C ASN A 16 4.96 2.03 4.15
N VAL A 17 3.76 2.60 4.32
CA VAL A 17 3.41 3.30 5.56
C VAL A 17 3.47 2.36 6.75
N SER A 18 4.03 2.82 7.87
CA SER A 18 4.09 2.05 9.11
C SER A 18 2.74 2.02 9.84
N ALA A 19 2.51 1.01 10.69
CA ALA A 19 1.31 0.92 11.52
C ALA A 19 1.16 2.16 12.41
N THR A 20 2.24 2.61 13.05
CA THR A 20 2.25 3.82 13.86
C THR A 20 1.86 5.07 13.09
N SER A 21 2.33 5.19 11.82
CA SER A 21 1.95 6.31 10.95
C SER A 21 0.48 6.27 10.55
N ILE A 22 -0.11 5.08 10.40
CA ILE A 22 -1.56 4.92 10.17
C ILE A 22 -2.33 5.43 11.39
N GLU A 23 -1.95 5.00 12.60
CA GLU A 23 -2.58 5.42 13.85
C GLU A 23 -2.48 6.95 14.05
N ILE A 24 -1.32 7.54 13.81
CA ILE A 24 -1.09 8.99 13.88
C ILE A 24 -1.98 9.71 12.84
N ALA A 25 -2.05 9.24 11.61
CA ALA A 25 -2.87 9.85 10.56
C ALA A 25 -4.35 9.85 10.95
N VAL A 26 -4.86 8.74 11.49
CA VAL A 26 -6.24 8.62 11.97
C VAL A 26 -6.50 9.52 13.17
N ALA A 27 -5.58 9.59 14.15
CA ALA A 27 -5.70 10.48 15.31
C ALA A 27 -5.76 11.97 14.90
N ILE A 28 -4.89 12.38 13.97
CA ILE A 28 -4.91 13.74 13.41
C ILE A 28 -6.23 13.98 12.65
N ALA A 29 -6.68 13.02 11.84
CA ALA A 29 -7.93 13.12 11.08
C ALA A 29 -9.13 13.33 12.02
N ALA A 30 -9.19 12.62 13.14
CA ALA A 30 -10.21 12.81 14.17
C ALA A 30 -10.13 14.22 14.79
N ALA A 31 -8.93 14.65 15.19
CA ALA A 31 -8.72 15.96 15.83
C ALA A 31 -9.11 17.14 14.92
N TYR A 32 -8.83 17.04 13.63
CA TYR A 32 -9.14 18.07 12.62
C TYR A 32 -10.48 17.86 11.92
N LYS A 33 -11.30 16.90 12.36
CA LYS A 33 -12.61 16.57 11.78
C LYS A 33 -12.54 16.35 10.26
N CYS A 34 -11.54 15.60 9.83
CA CYS A 34 -11.37 15.25 8.43
C CYS A 34 -12.40 14.19 8.02
N THR A 35 -12.79 14.19 6.74
CA THR A 35 -13.43 13.03 6.10
C THR A 35 -12.36 12.12 5.53
N MET A 36 -12.68 10.83 5.35
CA MET A 36 -11.78 9.83 4.76
C MET A 36 -12.23 9.47 3.35
N ARG A 37 -11.25 9.21 2.49
CA ARG A 37 -11.40 8.55 1.18
C ARG A 37 -10.32 7.50 1.03
N GLY A 38 -10.59 6.47 0.23
CA GLY A 38 -9.64 5.42 -0.07
C GLY A 38 -9.61 5.09 -1.54
N GLY A 39 -8.46 4.68 -2.02
CA GLY A 39 -8.28 4.26 -3.41
C GLY A 39 -7.23 3.19 -3.55
N ASP A 40 -7.38 2.37 -4.58
CA ASP A 40 -6.45 1.35 -5.02
C ASP A 40 -5.97 1.67 -6.45
N LEU A 41 -4.68 1.54 -6.69
CA LEU A 41 -4.05 1.82 -7.99
C LEU A 41 -3.96 0.54 -8.82
N GLU A 42 -4.91 0.36 -9.74
CA GLU A 42 -4.97 -0.84 -10.58
C GLU A 42 -3.68 -1.04 -11.39
N GLY A 43 -3.14 -2.26 -11.35
CA GLY A 43 -1.98 -2.64 -12.14
C GLY A 43 -0.72 -1.81 -11.85
N ALA A 44 -0.52 -1.42 -10.60
CA ALA A 44 0.49 -0.49 -10.11
C ALA A 44 1.88 -0.66 -10.76
N TYR A 45 2.37 -1.89 -10.85
CA TYR A 45 3.69 -2.15 -11.44
C TYR A 45 3.70 -2.05 -12.96
N LEU A 46 2.60 -2.42 -13.63
CA LEU A 46 2.52 -2.50 -15.09
C LEU A 46 2.63 -1.14 -15.79
N VAL A 47 2.36 -0.05 -15.05
CA VAL A 47 2.46 1.32 -15.58
C VAL A 47 3.88 1.90 -15.49
N THR A 48 4.85 1.14 -14.97
CA THR A 48 6.26 1.53 -14.86
C THR A 48 7.12 0.76 -15.83
N ARG A 49 8.23 1.36 -16.26
CA ARG A 49 9.19 0.70 -17.16
C ARG A 49 10.34 0.11 -16.36
N VAL A 50 10.90 -0.96 -16.89
CA VAL A 50 12.18 -1.50 -16.43
C VAL A 50 13.28 -0.48 -16.74
N ASN A 51 14.24 -0.32 -15.83
CA ASN A 51 15.41 0.52 -16.06
C ASN A 51 16.26 -0.09 -17.19
N GLU A 52 16.52 0.67 -18.25
CA GLU A 52 17.29 0.19 -19.42
C GLU A 52 18.72 -0.20 -19.05
N ALA A 53 19.29 0.37 -17.98
CA ALA A 53 20.61 -0.03 -17.48
C ALA A 53 20.63 -1.44 -16.87
N TYR A 54 19.47 -1.97 -16.48
CA TYR A 54 19.31 -3.29 -15.87
C TYR A 54 18.17 -4.05 -16.55
N PRO A 55 18.36 -4.49 -17.80
CA PRO A 55 17.30 -5.16 -18.58
C PRO A 55 16.92 -6.48 -17.92
N ILE A 56 15.62 -6.76 -17.90
CA ILE A 56 15.07 -7.99 -17.35
C ILE A 56 14.65 -8.88 -18.52
N PHE A 57 15.17 -10.10 -18.53
CA PHE A 57 14.80 -11.13 -19.50
C PHE A 57 13.91 -12.17 -18.83
N ILE A 58 12.84 -12.53 -19.50
CA ILE A 58 11.88 -13.52 -19.01
C ILE A 58 11.97 -14.81 -19.83
N LYS A 59 11.75 -15.92 -19.17
CA LYS A 59 11.62 -17.20 -19.84
C LYS A 59 10.37 -17.19 -20.73
N THR A 60 10.47 -17.77 -21.90
CA THR A 60 9.32 -17.93 -22.81
C THR A 60 8.17 -18.60 -22.07
N PRO A 61 6.97 -17.98 -22.04
CA PRO A 61 5.79 -18.59 -21.45
C PRO A 61 5.44 -19.91 -22.14
N GLU A 62 4.82 -20.81 -21.40
CA GLU A 62 4.32 -22.06 -21.97
C GLU A 62 3.32 -21.79 -23.08
N GLY A 63 3.42 -22.53 -24.19
CA GLY A 63 2.59 -22.34 -25.38
C GLY A 63 3.08 -21.29 -26.38
N TYR A 64 4.17 -20.56 -26.07
CA TYR A 64 4.80 -19.63 -27.01
C TYR A 64 6.12 -20.18 -27.51
N SER A 65 6.43 -19.96 -28.80
CA SER A 65 7.73 -20.27 -29.40
C SER A 65 8.42 -18.98 -29.84
N ILE A 66 9.71 -18.91 -29.58
CA ILE A 66 10.59 -17.83 -30.09
C ILE A 66 11.70 -18.46 -30.91
N PRO A 67 12.27 -17.74 -31.90
CA PRO A 67 13.39 -18.24 -32.69
C PRO A 67 14.57 -18.65 -31.81
N GLU A 68 15.32 -19.64 -32.25
CA GLU A 68 16.51 -20.09 -31.51
C GLU A 68 17.52 -18.94 -31.35
N GLY A 69 18.13 -18.86 -30.19
CA GLY A 69 19.08 -17.79 -29.83
C GLY A 69 18.43 -16.46 -29.42
N MET A 70 17.10 -16.35 -29.44
CA MET A 70 16.39 -15.16 -28.96
C MET A 70 15.92 -15.30 -27.52
N CYS A 71 15.67 -14.18 -26.87
CA CYS A 71 15.07 -14.09 -25.54
C CYS A 71 14.03 -12.96 -25.51
N ILE A 72 13.09 -13.05 -24.55
CA ILE A 72 12.07 -12.03 -24.36
C ILE A 72 12.58 -11.02 -23.34
N GLN A 73 12.71 -9.75 -23.73
CA GLN A 73 13.03 -8.65 -22.82
C GLN A 73 11.74 -8.02 -22.29
N SER A 74 11.64 -7.87 -20.98
CA SER A 74 10.55 -7.13 -20.36
C SER A 74 10.78 -5.62 -20.50
N LEU A 75 9.89 -4.91 -21.17
CA LEU A 75 9.94 -3.44 -21.29
C LEU A 75 9.25 -2.75 -20.13
N GLY A 76 8.27 -3.42 -19.51
CA GLY A 76 7.52 -2.96 -18.35
C GLY A 76 7.84 -3.78 -17.11
N ASN A 77 7.60 -3.19 -15.94
CA ASN A 77 7.66 -3.94 -14.71
C ASN A 77 6.48 -4.91 -14.60
N VAL A 78 6.73 -6.08 -14.04
CA VAL A 78 5.72 -7.11 -13.76
C VAL A 78 5.85 -7.56 -12.31
N TYR A 79 4.81 -8.20 -11.80
CA TYR A 79 4.85 -8.80 -10.48
C TYR A 79 5.97 -9.85 -10.41
N GLY A 80 6.76 -9.80 -9.34
CA GLY A 80 7.92 -10.67 -9.15
C GLY A 80 9.26 -10.12 -9.65
N ASN A 81 9.29 -9.04 -10.41
CA ASN A 81 10.56 -8.37 -10.73
C ASN A 81 11.11 -7.67 -9.48
N PRO A 82 12.39 -7.82 -9.16
CA PRO A 82 12.98 -7.26 -7.94
C PRO A 82 12.85 -5.74 -7.81
N THR A 83 12.93 -5.01 -8.94
CA THR A 83 12.91 -3.54 -8.98
C THR A 83 11.52 -2.94 -9.18
N SER A 84 10.47 -3.77 -9.40
CA SER A 84 9.12 -3.28 -9.72
C SER A 84 8.54 -2.40 -8.61
N GLY A 85 8.70 -2.81 -7.36
CA GLY A 85 8.21 -2.07 -6.20
C GLY A 85 8.84 -0.70 -6.08
N GLN A 86 10.18 -0.61 -6.22
CA GLN A 86 10.89 0.66 -6.17
C GLN A 86 10.51 1.58 -7.32
N ASN A 87 10.51 1.08 -8.56
CA ASN A 87 10.15 1.88 -9.73
C ASN A 87 8.73 2.45 -9.61
N PHE A 88 7.80 1.64 -9.11
CA PHE A 88 6.45 2.10 -8.82
C PHE A 88 6.44 3.15 -7.70
N SER A 89 7.11 2.89 -6.58
CA SER A 89 7.21 3.80 -5.44
C SER A 89 7.73 5.18 -5.85
N LEU A 90 8.81 5.23 -6.63
CA LEU A 90 9.39 6.49 -7.14
C LEU A 90 8.41 7.24 -8.06
N LYS A 91 7.71 6.53 -8.94
CA LYS A 91 6.70 7.13 -9.82
C LYS A 91 5.53 7.69 -9.03
N LEU A 92 5.04 6.94 -8.05
CA LEU A 92 3.96 7.35 -7.17
C LEU A 92 4.34 8.60 -6.38
N ASP A 93 5.52 8.62 -5.76
CA ASP A 93 6.03 9.77 -5.02
C ASP A 93 6.09 11.02 -5.88
N LYS A 94 6.51 10.88 -7.14
CA LYS A 94 6.50 11.99 -8.11
C LYS A 94 5.09 12.49 -8.34
N CYS A 95 4.12 11.61 -8.58
CA CYS A 95 2.73 11.99 -8.79
C CYS A 95 2.14 12.73 -7.59
N VAL A 96 2.41 12.24 -6.38
CA VAL A 96 1.93 12.85 -5.13
C VAL A 96 2.57 14.23 -4.91
N LYS A 97 3.89 14.36 -5.15
CA LYS A 97 4.61 15.63 -5.04
C LYS A 97 4.18 16.67 -6.08
N GLU A 98 3.78 16.27 -7.28
CA GLU A 98 3.18 17.17 -8.28
C GLU A 98 1.88 17.82 -7.77
N CYS A 99 1.14 17.11 -6.88
CA CYS A 99 -0.03 17.65 -6.19
C CYS A 99 0.34 18.47 -4.93
N LYS A 100 1.62 18.81 -4.74
CA LYS A 100 2.15 19.62 -3.64
C LYS A 100 2.01 18.97 -2.24
N TYR A 101 1.97 17.65 -2.17
CA TYR A 101 2.13 16.95 -0.92
C TYR A 101 3.61 16.83 -0.57
N THR A 102 3.89 16.87 0.75
CA THR A 102 5.23 16.68 1.31
C THR A 102 5.21 15.43 2.18
N ASN A 103 6.19 14.54 2.01
CA ASN A 103 6.35 13.38 2.88
C ASN A 103 7.03 13.78 4.21
N THR A 104 6.75 12.99 5.26
CA THR A 104 7.43 13.20 6.55
C THR A 104 8.83 12.61 6.52
N PRO A 105 9.78 13.15 7.33
CA PRO A 105 11.13 12.58 7.40
C PRO A 105 11.16 11.20 8.07
N TRP A 106 10.18 10.86 8.89
CA TRP A 106 10.11 9.61 9.65
C TRP A 106 9.47 8.47 8.89
N ASP A 107 8.52 8.80 8.00
CA ASP A 107 7.83 7.82 7.17
C ASP A 107 7.62 8.40 5.77
N PRO A 108 8.33 7.88 4.76
CA PRO A 108 8.28 8.41 3.40
C PRO A 108 6.93 8.18 2.71
N LYS A 109 6.05 7.35 3.29
CA LYS A 109 4.71 7.06 2.75
C LYS A 109 3.57 7.70 3.55
N LEU A 110 3.91 8.55 4.51
CA LEU A 110 3.00 9.48 5.15
C LEU A 110 3.23 10.87 4.56
N PHE A 111 2.30 11.32 3.72
CA PHE A 111 2.34 12.63 3.07
C PHE A 111 1.33 13.56 3.72
N HIS A 112 1.65 14.84 3.71
CA HIS A 112 0.74 15.87 4.18
C HIS A 112 0.79 17.10 3.28
N LYS A 113 -0.26 17.92 3.38
CA LYS A 113 -0.39 19.22 2.70
C LYS A 113 -1.22 20.11 3.60
N TRP A 114 -0.80 21.36 3.72
CA TRP A 114 -1.58 22.39 4.39
C TRP A 114 -2.29 23.28 3.38
N LYS A 115 -3.53 23.60 3.67
CA LYS A 115 -4.33 24.56 2.91
C LYS A 115 -4.96 25.51 3.92
N GLU A 116 -4.37 26.69 4.05
CA GLU A 116 -4.67 27.59 5.17
C GLU A 116 -4.38 26.88 6.51
N GLU A 117 -5.38 26.75 7.40
CA GLU A 117 -5.27 26.06 8.69
C GLU A 117 -5.77 24.60 8.65
N ARG A 118 -6.10 24.09 7.46
CA ARG A 118 -6.60 22.72 7.28
C ARG A 118 -5.49 21.80 6.83
N ILE A 119 -5.37 20.67 7.49
CA ILE A 119 -4.43 19.62 7.12
C ILE A 119 -5.10 18.62 6.18
N ILE A 120 -4.36 18.18 5.18
CA ILE A 120 -4.69 17.06 4.32
C ILE A 120 -3.60 16.02 4.49
N ILE A 121 -3.98 14.78 4.76
CA ILE A 121 -3.06 13.67 4.97
C ILE A 121 -3.31 12.61 3.90
N LEU A 122 -2.24 12.03 3.37
CA LEU A 122 -2.26 10.89 2.48
C LEU A 122 -1.29 9.84 3.00
N ILE A 123 -1.79 8.65 3.25
CA ILE A 123 -0.98 7.48 3.59
C ILE A 123 -1.06 6.46 2.46
N VAL A 124 0.08 5.83 2.17
CA VAL A 124 0.21 4.91 1.03
C VAL A 124 0.85 3.60 1.46
N HIS A 125 0.22 2.51 1.09
CA HIS A 125 0.74 1.17 1.27
C HIS A 125 0.73 0.42 -0.06
N SER A 126 1.86 0.38 -0.73
CA SER A 126 1.96 -0.18 -2.09
C SER A 126 1.01 0.54 -3.05
N ASP A 127 -0.02 -0.12 -3.53
CA ASP A 127 -1.04 0.35 -4.46
C ASP A 127 -2.31 0.88 -3.77
N ASP A 128 -2.48 0.58 -2.48
CA ASP A 128 -3.60 1.06 -1.67
C ASP A 128 -3.25 2.36 -0.93
N PHE A 129 -4.18 3.29 -0.83
CA PHE A 129 -3.96 4.56 -0.14
C PHE A 129 -5.21 5.08 0.56
N ARG A 130 -4.98 5.88 1.62
CA ARG A 130 -6.05 6.60 2.33
C ARG A 130 -5.73 8.09 2.35
N TRP A 131 -6.75 8.86 2.10
CA TRP A 131 -6.75 10.32 2.12
C TRP A 131 -7.67 10.82 3.22
N PHE A 132 -7.20 11.80 3.97
CA PHE A 132 -7.95 12.46 5.03
C PHE A 132 -7.88 13.96 4.80
N GLY A 133 -9.02 14.64 4.81
CA GLY A 133 -9.09 16.08 4.64
C GLY A 133 -10.48 16.64 4.96
N ASP A 134 -10.57 17.95 5.09
CA ASP A 134 -11.86 18.61 5.31
C ASP A 134 -12.79 18.38 4.11
N LYS A 135 -14.09 18.28 4.35
CA LYS A 135 -15.11 18.15 3.29
C LYS A 135 -15.06 19.30 2.26
N ARG A 136 -14.59 20.48 2.67
CA ARG A 136 -14.38 21.63 1.79
C ARG A 136 -13.22 21.45 0.81
N ASP A 137 -12.34 20.51 1.06
CA ASP A 137 -11.12 20.23 0.30
C ASP A 137 -11.23 18.97 -0.58
N LEU A 138 -12.43 18.45 -0.83
CA LEU A 138 -12.65 17.30 -1.72
C LEU A 138 -12.11 17.53 -3.15
N ASN A 139 -12.01 18.77 -3.58
CA ASN A 139 -11.35 19.12 -4.83
C ASN A 139 -9.86 18.74 -4.87
N GLU A 140 -9.20 18.61 -3.71
CA GLU A 140 -7.83 18.13 -3.61
C GLU A 140 -7.73 16.61 -3.80
N TRP A 141 -8.75 15.87 -3.33
CA TRP A 141 -8.93 14.45 -3.67
C TRP A 141 -9.11 14.28 -5.18
N ASP A 142 -10.03 15.02 -5.79
CA ASP A 142 -10.29 14.94 -7.23
C ASP A 142 -9.05 15.32 -8.06
N ALA A 143 -8.28 16.31 -7.62
CA ALA A 143 -7.02 16.70 -8.25
C ALA A 143 -5.97 15.58 -8.16
N LEU A 144 -5.88 14.89 -7.02
CA LEU A 144 -4.98 13.76 -6.84
C LEU A 144 -5.35 12.61 -7.77
N ILE A 145 -6.64 12.22 -7.83
CA ILE A 145 -7.13 11.17 -8.71
C ILE A 145 -6.88 11.53 -10.19
N LYS A 146 -7.17 12.77 -10.58
CA LYS A 146 -6.88 13.26 -11.94
C LYS A 146 -5.40 13.17 -12.28
N ASN A 147 -4.52 13.46 -11.33
CA ASN A 147 -3.08 13.36 -11.54
C ASN A 147 -2.63 11.89 -11.65
N PHE A 148 -3.16 10.98 -10.83
CA PHE A 148 -2.90 9.56 -10.99
C PHE A 148 -3.32 9.06 -12.38
N ASN A 149 -4.52 9.40 -12.85
CA ASN A 149 -5.00 9.06 -14.18
C ASN A 149 -4.10 9.61 -15.31
N LYS A 150 -3.62 10.86 -15.19
CA LYS A 150 -2.64 11.46 -16.11
C LYS A 150 -1.36 10.61 -16.22
N HIS A 151 -0.93 10.02 -15.11
CA HIS A 151 0.22 9.12 -15.04
C HIS A 151 -0.11 7.65 -15.33
N LYS A 152 -1.31 7.37 -15.89
CA LYS A 152 -1.81 6.04 -16.27
C LYS A 152 -2.08 5.10 -15.09
N HIS A 153 -2.25 5.62 -13.89
CA HIS A 153 -2.74 4.87 -12.76
C HIS A 153 -4.26 5.00 -12.69
N LYS A 154 -4.97 3.94 -13.03
CA LYS A 154 -6.42 3.88 -12.82
C LYS A 154 -6.68 3.67 -11.33
N VAL A 155 -7.60 4.45 -10.78
CA VAL A 155 -7.96 4.40 -9.37
C VAL A 155 -9.34 3.78 -9.21
N THR A 156 -9.42 2.76 -8.36
CA THR A 156 -10.69 2.20 -7.89
C THR A 156 -10.98 2.73 -6.49
N ASP A 157 -12.18 3.23 -6.24
CA ASP A 157 -12.59 3.67 -4.89
C ASP A 157 -12.65 2.49 -3.93
N CYS A 158 -11.96 2.59 -2.82
CA CYS A 158 -11.86 1.60 -1.76
C CYS A 158 -12.12 2.20 -0.38
N SER A 159 -12.87 3.31 -0.31
CA SER A 159 -13.14 4.04 0.94
C SER A 159 -13.82 3.19 2.01
N ASP A 160 -14.58 2.19 1.61
CA ASP A 160 -15.32 1.25 2.46
C ASP A 160 -14.57 -0.05 2.76
N LYS A 161 -13.39 -0.25 2.15
CA LYS A 161 -12.58 -1.46 2.33
C LYS A 161 -11.56 -1.31 3.46
N GLU A 162 -11.03 -2.44 3.89
CA GLU A 162 -9.89 -2.46 4.82
C GLU A 162 -8.63 -1.87 4.17
N PHE A 163 -7.83 -1.19 4.97
CA PHE A 163 -6.51 -0.71 4.62
C PHE A 163 -5.47 -1.46 5.44
N VAL A 164 -4.59 -2.22 4.77
CA VAL A 164 -3.56 -3.03 5.47
C VAL A 164 -4.19 -3.96 6.53
N ARG A 165 -5.33 -4.60 6.19
CA ARG A 165 -6.13 -5.44 7.11
C ARG A 165 -6.65 -4.71 8.36
N ILE A 166 -6.71 -3.39 8.32
CA ILE A 166 -7.32 -2.57 9.36
C ILE A 166 -8.59 -1.96 8.77
N ARG A 167 -9.72 -2.21 9.39
CA ARG A 167 -10.96 -1.50 9.08
C ARG A 167 -10.92 -0.16 9.79
N ILE A 168 -11.00 0.92 9.01
CA ILE A 168 -11.05 2.29 9.52
C ILE A 168 -12.44 2.82 9.18
N THR A 169 -13.20 3.21 10.18
CA THR A 169 -14.53 3.81 10.01
C THR A 169 -14.60 5.16 10.72
N CYS A 170 -15.49 6.02 10.25
CA CYS A 170 -15.70 7.35 10.80
C CYS A 170 -17.21 7.60 10.88
N ASP A 171 -17.70 8.04 12.05
CA ASP A 171 -19.09 8.41 12.23
C ASP A 171 -19.37 9.87 11.80
N GLU A 172 -20.62 10.30 11.93
CA GLU A 172 -21.05 11.65 11.56
C GLU A 172 -20.43 12.75 12.42
N ASN A 173 -19.92 12.41 13.62
CA ASN A 173 -19.26 13.30 14.55
C ASN A 173 -17.75 13.32 14.38
N TYR A 174 -17.22 12.64 13.34
CA TYR A 174 -15.78 12.45 13.08
C TYR A 174 -15.05 11.63 14.17
N ASN A 175 -15.76 10.76 14.88
CA ASN A 175 -15.11 9.74 15.69
C ASN A 175 -14.62 8.63 14.77
N TYR A 176 -13.33 8.35 14.85
CA TYR A 176 -12.70 7.30 14.10
C TYR A 176 -12.56 6.03 14.93
N PHE A 177 -12.84 4.90 14.30
CA PHE A 177 -12.68 3.59 14.89
C PHE A 177 -11.76 2.76 13.99
N MET A 178 -10.87 2.00 14.63
CA MET A 178 -9.95 1.09 13.95
C MET A 178 -10.11 -0.31 14.55
N ASP A 179 -10.31 -1.33 13.72
CA ASP A 179 -10.37 -2.71 14.17
C ASP A 179 -9.74 -3.68 13.17
N GLN A 180 -9.34 -4.84 13.67
CA GLN A 180 -8.79 -5.95 12.90
C GLN A 180 -9.59 -7.24 13.11
N THR A 181 -10.88 -7.13 13.43
CA THR A 181 -11.75 -8.27 13.76
C THR A 181 -11.68 -9.36 12.70
N ARG A 182 -11.77 -9.01 11.42
CA ARG A 182 -11.69 -9.98 10.33
C ARG A 182 -10.34 -10.69 10.30
N MET A 183 -9.24 -10.00 10.51
CA MET A 183 -7.91 -10.62 10.57
C MET A 183 -7.81 -11.62 11.72
N VAL A 184 -8.35 -11.28 12.88
CA VAL A 184 -8.39 -12.17 14.05
C VAL A 184 -9.25 -13.42 13.76
N GLU A 185 -10.41 -13.24 13.14
CA GLU A 185 -11.29 -14.34 12.72
C GLU A 185 -10.59 -15.28 11.71
N GLU A 186 -9.91 -14.71 10.70
CA GLU A 186 -9.12 -15.50 9.73
C GLU A 186 -8.00 -16.30 10.41
N ILE A 187 -7.35 -15.75 11.43
CA ILE A 187 -6.32 -16.46 12.21
C ILE A 187 -6.95 -17.61 13.02
N ILE A 188 -8.04 -17.33 13.73
CA ILE A 188 -8.76 -18.34 14.52
C ILE A 188 -9.21 -19.50 13.63
N ASP A 189 -9.76 -19.20 12.46
CA ASP A 189 -10.20 -20.21 11.50
C ASP A 189 -9.02 -21.00 10.92
N GLY A 190 -7.94 -20.30 10.54
CA GLY A 190 -6.73 -20.93 9.96
C GLY A 190 -6.04 -21.91 10.91
N PHE A 191 -6.13 -21.65 12.22
CA PHE A 191 -5.62 -22.56 13.25
C PHE A 191 -6.66 -23.56 13.78
N GLY A 192 -7.88 -23.58 13.26
CA GLY A 192 -8.95 -24.48 13.71
C GLY A 192 -9.43 -24.18 15.13
N MET A 193 -9.26 -22.96 15.62
CA MET A 193 -9.50 -22.57 17.02
C MET A 193 -10.91 -22.02 17.28
N LYS A 194 -11.84 -22.12 16.33
CA LYS A 194 -13.22 -21.61 16.46
C LYS A 194 -13.95 -22.08 17.74
N ASN A 195 -13.64 -23.29 18.20
CA ASN A 195 -14.23 -23.90 19.38
C ASN A 195 -13.23 -24.04 20.54
N ALA A 196 -12.11 -23.32 20.49
CA ALA A 196 -11.15 -23.31 21.59
C ALA A 196 -11.78 -22.66 22.82
N LYS A 197 -11.48 -23.21 23.99
CA LYS A 197 -11.90 -22.61 25.27
C LYS A 197 -11.04 -21.38 25.53
N ASP A 198 -11.69 -20.36 26.07
CA ASP A 198 -10.98 -19.16 26.54
C ASP A 198 -10.08 -19.53 27.72
N GLU A 199 -8.82 -19.13 27.64
CA GLU A 199 -7.84 -19.27 28.71
C GLU A 199 -7.39 -17.88 29.18
N SER A 200 -7.32 -17.71 30.48
CA SER A 200 -6.91 -16.43 31.08
C SER A 200 -5.41 -16.12 30.93
N LEU A 201 -4.60 -17.13 30.62
CA LEU A 201 -3.16 -17.01 30.44
C LEU A 201 -2.75 -17.57 29.08
N PRO A 202 -1.84 -16.91 28.35
CA PRO A 202 -1.38 -17.36 27.03
C PRO A 202 -0.47 -18.59 27.10
N TYR A 203 -0.11 -19.06 28.30
CA TYR A 203 0.71 -20.23 28.53
C TYR A 203 -0.01 -21.23 29.42
N PRO A 204 0.17 -22.56 29.20
CA PRO A 204 -0.38 -23.56 30.08
C PRO A 204 0.21 -23.38 31.50
N THR A 205 -0.65 -23.42 32.52
CA THR A 205 -0.26 -23.30 33.92
C THR A 205 0.61 -24.45 34.42
N LYS A 206 0.69 -25.54 33.66
CA LYS A 206 1.58 -26.70 33.92
C LYS A 206 2.45 -26.93 32.68
N PRO A 207 3.78 -27.09 32.85
CA PRO A 207 4.65 -27.42 31.72
C PRO A 207 4.20 -28.73 31.09
N VAL A 208 3.95 -28.70 29.77
CA VAL A 208 3.68 -29.92 28.98
C VAL A 208 5.04 -30.47 28.58
N TYR A 209 5.54 -31.42 29.39
CA TYR A 209 6.69 -32.21 28.97
C TYR A 209 6.18 -33.26 27.99
N GLN A 210 6.60 -33.16 26.73
CA GLN A 210 6.46 -34.27 25.80
C GLN A 210 7.52 -35.32 26.19
N ASN A 211 7.07 -36.55 26.56
CA ASN A 211 7.91 -37.72 26.74
C ASN A 211 8.38 -38.25 25.39
#